data_8a21e7a534e9f761081966b63b8c7a54
#
_entry.id   8a21e7a534e9f761081966b63b8c7a54
#
_cell.length_a   1.000
_cell.length_b   1.000
_cell.length_c   1.000
_cell.angle_alpha   90.00
_cell.angle_beta   90.00
_cell.angle_gamma   90.00
#
_symmetry.space_group_name_H-M   'P 1'
#
loop_
_entity.id
_entity.type
_entity.pdbx_description
1 polymer ?
#
loop_
_entity_poly.entity_id
_entity_poly.type
_entity_poly.pdbx_seq_one_letter_code
_entity_poly.pdbx_strand_id
1 'polypeptide(L)'
;MTLSSCLLLATFGSTRAAAQDTDAPDTDLPPSRRPNIVLIIVDDAGYSDFGAYGGDASTPVIDGLAKRGTKFACFYASPQCGPSRAMLLTGSDNHEVGIGTINETMTDELASLPGYTMKLDSGSLTLAERLGDAGYYTVATGKWGIGKPGSSLPGLHGFDRSHVLDASGADNWEQKPYIPLYDTAPWYADGQPITLPDDFYSSEYIVDRTIELIDAGNPDTPFFAHVGFQALHVPVQVSREYRDRYDGRFDEGWDVARANRSARARQLGLIPEGVPAAALPDDARSWGSLSAAEQERSATMMQVNAGMLEAMDHQIGRLLDHLESKGVADHTLVIVVSDNGPDNNTLPAEHAPWAAEGPLIERLGEKGTTASIGTEWATVSAAPLSLFKFNTSEGGVRVPMVIAGPGVPATDVVHARAHIMDVVPTVLDLAGVPLVPSPAGAPPVRGRSLVPILRGTAAEVYGSDDAVAVEVAGNAALYRGSYKLVKLTPPYGDGGWRLYDVQRDPGETRDLSEENEGLKLEMIAEYEALATELGVAALPASYSPVTQIWLNSLYKHPVGFVKMTAGMAFDASPAITVAALVGVLLAPFIGIGLVVRRRWRSGSAA
;
A
#
# COMPACT_ATOMS: atom_id res chain seq x y z
N MET A 1 -78.33 -52.38 -8.12
CA MET A 1 -77.15 -52.49 -7.24
C MET A 1 -76.27 -51.34 -7.61
N THR A 2 -76.37 -50.26 -6.87
CA THR A 2 -75.75 -48.97 -7.07
C THR A 2 -74.60 -48.80 -6.12
N LEU A 3 -73.39 -48.61 -6.64
CA LEU A 3 -72.21 -48.24 -5.85
C LEU A 3 -71.95 -46.73 -5.98
N SER A 4 -72.10 -46.07 -4.84
CA SER A 4 -71.88 -44.64 -4.68
C SER A 4 -70.40 -44.43 -4.38
N SER A 5 -69.66 -43.66 -5.21
CA SER A 5 -68.25 -43.28 -4.94
C SER A 5 -68.23 -41.87 -4.33
N CYS A 6 -67.80 -41.78 -3.09
CA CYS A 6 -67.49 -40.50 -2.45
C CYS A 6 -66.18 -39.93 -2.95
N LEU A 7 -66.23 -38.73 -3.54
CA LEU A 7 -65.05 -37.92 -3.91
C LEU A 7 -64.68 -37.04 -2.73
N LEU A 8 -63.52 -37.29 -2.08
CA LEU A 8 -62.91 -36.38 -1.11
C LEU A 8 -62.16 -35.31 -1.87
N LEU A 9 -62.60 -34.06 -1.79
CA LEU A 9 -61.84 -32.88 -2.22
C LEU A 9 -60.86 -32.51 -1.07
N ALA A 10 -59.55 -32.76 -1.33
CA ALA A 10 -58.49 -32.21 -0.49
C ALA A 10 -58.19 -30.80 -0.99
N THR A 11 -58.51 -29.81 -0.19
CA THR A 11 -58.08 -28.42 -0.38
C THR A 11 -56.60 -28.28 0.03
N PHE A 12 -55.71 -28.18 -0.92
CA PHE A 12 -54.33 -27.74 -0.69
C PHE A 12 -54.35 -26.23 -0.42
N GLY A 13 -54.24 -25.85 0.83
CA GLY A 13 -53.90 -24.49 1.23
C GLY A 13 -52.46 -24.19 0.82
N SER A 14 -52.22 -23.38 -0.22
CA SER A 14 -50.93 -22.83 -0.53
C SER A 14 -50.59 -21.78 0.52
N THR A 15 -49.77 -22.14 1.46
CA THR A 15 -49.02 -21.16 2.27
C THR A 15 -47.99 -20.52 1.34
N ARG A 16 -48.30 -19.33 0.87
CA ARG A 16 -47.38 -18.42 0.23
C ARG A 16 -46.35 -18.05 1.32
N ALA A 17 -45.15 -18.62 1.25
CA ALA A 17 -44.03 -18.09 1.98
C ALA A 17 -43.85 -16.63 1.53
N ALA A 18 -43.97 -15.70 2.45
CA ALA A 18 -43.61 -14.32 2.23
C ALA A 18 -42.14 -14.32 1.84
N ALA A 19 -41.87 -13.95 0.58
CA ALA A 19 -40.53 -13.55 0.21
C ALA A 19 -40.16 -12.39 1.13
N GLN A 20 -39.12 -12.56 1.91
CA GLN A 20 -38.49 -11.44 2.58
C GLN A 20 -38.03 -10.50 1.46
N ASP A 21 -38.63 -9.32 1.41
CA ASP A 21 -38.13 -8.19 0.67
C ASP A 21 -36.65 -8.02 1.08
N THR A 22 -35.75 -8.28 0.15
CA THR A 22 -34.36 -7.88 0.31
C THR A 22 -34.36 -6.37 0.17
N ASP A 23 -34.38 -5.71 1.33
CA ASP A 23 -34.37 -4.26 1.43
C ASP A 23 -33.27 -3.68 0.53
N ALA A 24 -33.70 -2.82 -0.40
CA ALA A 24 -32.82 -1.81 -0.99
C ALA A 24 -32.13 -1.08 0.19
N PRO A 25 -30.87 -0.64 0.05
CA PRO A 25 -30.19 0.05 1.13
C PRO A 25 -31.07 1.22 1.59
N ASP A 26 -31.38 1.24 2.89
CA ASP A 26 -32.06 2.36 3.53
C ASP A 26 -31.06 3.52 3.53
N THR A 27 -31.05 4.29 2.45
CA THR A 27 -30.10 5.38 2.18
C THR A 27 -30.26 6.57 3.11
N ASP A 28 -31.12 6.46 4.15
CA ASP A 28 -31.44 7.53 5.10
C ASP A 28 -31.46 7.04 6.56
N LEU A 29 -30.48 6.20 6.94
CA LEU A 29 -30.35 5.82 8.33
C LEU A 29 -30.06 7.06 9.20
N PRO A 30 -30.81 7.28 10.30
CA PRO A 30 -30.47 8.33 11.24
C PRO A 30 -29.07 8.10 11.82
N PRO A 31 -28.29 9.14 12.15
CA PRO A 31 -26.90 9.02 12.60
C PRO A 31 -26.69 7.95 13.70
N SER A 32 -27.62 7.82 14.63
CA SER A 32 -27.57 6.82 15.72
C SER A 32 -27.70 5.34 15.27
N ARG A 33 -27.99 5.09 13.99
CA ARG A 33 -28.04 3.74 13.39
C ARG A 33 -26.91 3.48 12.41
N ARG A 34 -26.07 4.47 12.12
CA ARG A 34 -24.93 4.32 11.22
C ARG A 34 -23.78 3.64 11.94
N PRO A 35 -23.09 2.67 11.31
CA PRO A 35 -21.98 1.98 11.96
C PRO A 35 -20.79 2.92 12.19
N ASN A 36 -20.00 2.67 13.22
CA ASN A 36 -18.66 3.22 13.30
C ASN A 36 -17.80 2.61 12.20
N ILE A 37 -16.73 3.30 11.83
CA ILE A 37 -15.84 2.88 10.75
C ILE A 37 -14.41 2.98 11.23
N VAL A 38 -13.65 1.89 11.11
CA VAL A 38 -12.20 1.84 11.33
C VAL A 38 -11.53 1.39 10.03
N LEU A 39 -10.79 2.29 9.39
CA LEU A 39 -10.01 2.03 8.20
C LEU A 39 -8.54 1.92 8.57
N ILE A 40 -8.01 0.71 8.56
CA ILE A 40 -6.63 0.37 8.91
C ILE A 40 -5.83 0.20 7.63
N ILE A 41 -4.80 1.02 7.48
CA ILE A 41 -3.87 0.97 6.36
C ILE A 41 -2.54 0.40 6.86
N VAL A 42 -2.13 -0.71 6.27
CA VAL A 42 -0.81 -1.32 6.47
C VAL A 42 0.11 -0.85 5.36
N ASP A 43 1.29 -0.39 5.71
CA ASP A 43 2.26 0.19 4.78
C ASP A 43 3.16 -0.93 4.23
N ASP A 44 3.23 -1.08 2.92
CA ASP A 44 4.11 -2.05 2.23
C ASP A 44 3.86 -3.54 2.54
N ALA A 45 2.67 -3.94 2.99
CA ALA A 45 2.39 -5.35 3.16
C ALA A 45 2.19 -6.05 1.81
N GLY A 46 2.96 -7.09 1.56
CA GLY A 46 2.83 -7.91 0.37
C GLY A 46 1.59 -8.78 0.39
N TYR A 47 1.21 -9.27 -0.81
CA TYR A 47 0.01 -10.09 -1.00
C TYR A 47 -0.11 -11.28 -0.05
N SER A 48 1.00 -11.93 0.28
CA SER A 48 1.02 -13.12 1.14
C SER A 48 1.65 -12.88 2.52
N ASP A 49 1.61 -11.67 3.06
CA ASP A 49 2.18 -11.42 4.39
C ASP A 49 1.24 -11.79 5.53
N PHE A 50 -0.08 -11.57 5.41
CA PHE A 50 -1.04 -11.95 6.44
C PHE A 50 -1.28 -13.46 6.47
N GLY A 51 -1.51 -14.05 7.65
CA GLY A 51 -1.84 -15.47 7.80
C GLY A 51 -3.05 -15.88 6.96
N ALA A 52 -4.10 -15.04 6.92
CA ALA A 52 -5.28 -15.23 6.07
C ALA A 52 -4.96 -15.25 4.56
N TYR A 53 -3.77 -14.82 4.15
CA TYR A 53 -3.25 -14.85 2.78
C TYR A 53 -2.08 -15.83 2.60
N GLY A 54 -1.74 -16.62 3.62
CA GLY A 54 -0.70 -17.65 3.57
C GLY A 54 0.65 -17.22 4.11
N GLY A 55 0.73 -16.10 4.84
CA GLY A 55 1.92 -15.56 5.48
C GLY A 55 2.51 -16.46 6.56
N ASP A 56 3.73 -16.12 6.97
CA ASP A 56 4.46 -16.81 8.04
C ASP A 56 4.31 -16.10 9.39
N ALA A 57 3.99 -14.81 9.38
CA ALA A 57 3.74 -14.04 10.58
C ALA A 57 2.43 -14.45 11.26
N SER A 58 2.42 -14.40 12.57
CA SER A 58 1.21 -14.63 13.37
C SER A 58 0.33 -13.37 13.33
N THR A 59 -0.81 -13.45 12.66
CA THR A 59 -1.77 -12.35 12.53
C THR A 59 -3.18 -12.75 12.96
N PRO A 60 -3.36 -13.28 14.20
CA PRO A 60 -4.64 -13.85 14.64
C PRO A 60 -5.80 -12.85 14.62
N VAL A 61 -5.53 -11.56 14.77
CA VAL A 61 -6.57 -10.51 14.77
C VAL A 61 -7.07 -10.27 13.36
N ILE A 62 -6.16 -10.04 12.39
CA ILE A 62 -6.49 -9.88 10.97
C ILE A 62 -7.11 -11.16 10.41
N ASP A 63 -6.59 -12.33 10.77
CA ASP A 63 -7.13 -13.64 10.38
C ASP A 63 -8.54 -13.85 10.96
N GLY A 64 -8.78 -13.37 12.18
CA GLY A 64 -10.09 -13.36 12.82
C GLY A 64 -11.09 -12.45 12.10
N LEU A 65 -10.66 -11.25 11.64
CA LEU A 65 -11.46 -10.37 10.81
C LEU A 65 -11.80 -11.05 9.48
N ALA A 66 -10.82 -11.66 8.81
CA ALA A 66 -11.02 -12.39 7.55
C ALA A 66 -12.01 -13.55 7.69
N LYS A 67 -12.04 -14.22 8.85
CA LYS A 67 -12.98 -15.32 9.14
C LYS A 67 -14.42 -14.86 9.33
N ARG A 68 -14.62 -13.71 10.03
CA ARG A 68 -15.98 -13.18 10.30
C ARG A 68 -16.47 -12.17 9.27
N GLY A 69 -15.64 -11.84 8.28
CA GLY A 69 -15.92 -10.91 7.20
C GLY A 69 -15.60 -11.49 5.83
N THR A 70 -15.10 -10.67 4.96
CA THR A 70 -14.76 -11.01 3.58
C THR A 70 -13.32 -10.61 3.27
N LYS A 71 -12.55 -11.48 2.62
CA LYS A 71 -11.24 -11.17 2.05
C LYS A 71 -11.28 -11.19 0.52
N PHE A 72 -10.51 -10.33 -0.10
CA PHE A 72 -10.46 -10.19 -1.55
C PHE A 72 -9.19 -10.82 -2.12
N ALA A 73 -9.34 -11.71 -3.08
CA ALA A 73 -8.21 -12.30 -3.80
C ALA A 73 -7.63 -11.36 -4.86
N CYS A 74 -8.43 -10.44 -5.40
CA CYS A 74 -8.08 -9.56 -6.52
C CYS A 74 -8.39 -8.09 -6.16
N PHE A 75 -7.72 -7.56 -5.12
CA PHE A 75 -7.83 -6.16 -4.74
C PHE A 75 -6.57 -5.40 -5.15
N TYR A 76 -6.75 -4.26 -5.80
CA TYR A 76 -5.67 -3.54 -6.45
C TYR A 76 -5.51 -2.13 -5.89
N ALA A 77 -4.26 -1.70 -5.78
CA ALA A 77 -3.84 -0.36 -5.35
C ALA A 77 -2.86 0.25 -6.37
N SER A 78 -2.37 1.45 -6.11
CA SER A 78 -1.19 1.97 -6.82
C SER A 78 0.08 1.26 -6.31
N PRO A 79 1.15 1.20 -7.10
CA PRO A 79 2.40 0.62 -6.63
C PRO A 79 3.21 1.58 -5.72
N GLN A 80 2.59 2.66 -5.22
CA GLN A 80 3.20 3.64 -4.32
C GLN A 80 2.19 4.16 -3.29
N CYS A 81 2.66 4.42 -2.05
CA CYS A 81 1.82 4.77 -0.91
C CYS A 81 1.06 6.10 -1.09
N GLY A 82 1.71 7.20 -1.46
CA GLY A 82 1.05 8.51 -1.61
C GLY A 82 -0.13 8.48 -2.60
N PRO A 83 0.05 8.02 -3.85
CA PRO A 83 -1.02 7.79 -4.81
C PRO A 83 -2.15 6.91 -4.28
N SER A 84 -1.83 5.74 -3.70
CA SER A 84 -2.83 4.85 -3.12
C SER A 84 -3.65 5.50 -2.01
N ARG A 85 -3.00 6.21 -1.08
CA ARG A 85 -3.66 6.88 0.03
C ARG A 85 -4.57 8.01 -0.44
N ALA A 86 -4.17 8.74 -1.50
CA ALA A 86 -5.01 9.74 -2.13
C ALA A 86 -6.27 9.11 -2.77
N MET A 87 -6.11 8.02 -3.53
CA MET A 87 -7.23 7.26 -4.10
C MET A 87 -8.16 6.67 -3.03
N LEU A 88 -7.58 6.13 -1.95
CA LEU A 88 -8.32 5.54 -0.82
C LEU A 88 -9.22 6.57 -0.12
N LEU A 89 -8.76 7.82 -0.02
CA LEU A 89 -9.51 8.87 0.65
C LEU A 89 -10.52 9.57 -0.24
N THR A 90 -10.28 9.66 -1.56
CA THR A 90 -11.13 10.42 -2.47
C THR A 90 -12.06 9.56 -3.32
N GLY A 91 -11.66 8.30 -3.57
CA GLY A 91 -12.31 7.44 -4.56
C GLY A 91 -12.06 7.87 -6.01
N SER A 92 -11.15 8.83 -6.23
CA SER A 92 -10.77 9.38 -7.54
C SER A 92 -9.38 8.89 -7.94
N ASP A 93 -9.00 9.03 -9.20
CA ASP A 93 -7.65 8.70 -9.67
C ASP A 93 -6.60 9.65 -9.04
N ASN A 94 -5.42 9.13 -8.76
CA ASN A 94 -4.35 9.86 -8.10
C ASN A 94 -3.84 11.07 -8.90
N HIS A 95 -3.85 11.03 -10.23
CA HIS A 95 -3.46 12.16 -11.07
C HIS A 95 -4.50 13.26 -11.05
N GLU A 96 -5.79 12.91 -11.07
CA GLU A 96 -6.87 13.89 -11.00
C GLU A 96 -6.86 14.69 -9.68
N VAL A 97 -6.39 14.06 -8.60
CA VAL A 97 -6.31 14.70 -7.29
C VAL A 97 -4.92 15.30 -6.97
N GLY A 98 -4.03 15.39 -7.95
CA GLY A 98 -2.74 16.07 -7.83
C GLY A 98 -1.60 15.24 -7.20
N ILE A 99 -1.80 13.95 -6.97
CA ILE A 99 -0.84 13.04 -6.32
C ILE A 99 -0.34 11.97 -7.32
N GLY A 100 0.07 12.40 -8.51
CA GLY A 100 0.47 11.48 -9.59
C GLY A 100 1.70 10.62 -9.28
N THR A 101 2.46 10.94 -8.25
CA THR A 101 3.63 10.14 -7.79
C THR A 101 3.99 10.50 -6.35
N ILE A 102 5.18 10.13 -5.87
CA ILE A 102 5.75 10.58 -4.58
C ILE A 102 6.81 11.65 -4.77
N ASN A 103 7.10 12.42 -3.70
CA ASN A 103 8.06 13.56 -3.77
C ASN A 103 9.45 13.15 -4.24
N GLU A 104 9.86 11.93 -3.90
CA GLU A 104 11.18 11.37 -4.16
C GLU A 104 11.42 11.13 -5.64
N THR A 105 10.37 10.90 -6.43
CA THR A 105 10.45 10.62 -7.86
C THR A 105 10.11 11.85 -8.73
N MET A 106 9.78 12.99 -8.12
CA MET A 106 9.42 14.22 -8.81
C MET A 106 10.58 14.82 -9.61
N THR A 107 10.28 15.29 -10.83
CA THR A 107 11.15 16.18 -11.62
C THR A 107 10.58 17.59 -11.63
N ASP A 108 11.39 18.57 -12.04
CA ASP A 108 10.93 19.96 -12.15
C ASP A 108 9.83 20.11 -13.24
N GLU A 109 9.89 19.30 -14.29
CA GLU A 109 8.87 19.26 -15.33
C GLU A 109 7.53 18.73 -14.79
N LEU A 110 7.55 17.61 -14.05
CA LEU A 110 6.35 17.05 -13.42
C LEU A 110 5.73 18.03 -12.45
N ALA A 111 6.53 18.73 -11.64
CA ALA A 111 6.05 19.68 -10.63
C ALA A 111 5.24 20.86 -11.22
N SER A 112 5.33 21.07 -12.54
CA SER A 112 4.56 22.11 -13.25
C SER A 112 3.18 21.65 -13.73
N LEU A 113 2.87 20.34 -13.63
CA LEU A 113 1.64 19.74 -14.15
C LEU A 113 0.57 19.60 -13.07
N PRO A 114 -0.72 19.78 -13.40
CA PRO A 114 -1.81 19.70 -12.42
C PRO A 114 -1.87 18.36 -11.68
N GLY A 115 -1.66 17.24 -12.36
CA GLY A 115 -1.67 15.89 -11.76
C GLY A 115 -0.52 15.61 -10.79
N TYR A 116 0.45 16.53 -10.63
CA TYR A 116 1.69 16.35 -9.87
C TYR A 116 1.99 17.51 -8.93
N THR A 117 0.97 18.23 -8.48
CA THR A 117 1.11 19.35 -7.53
C THR A 117 1.66 18.90 -6.18
N MET A 118 1.58 17.61 -5.88
CA MET A 118 1.89 17.00 -4.58
C MET A 118 1.14 17.69 -3.44
N LYS A 119 -0.09 18.08 -3.73
CA LYS A 119 -1.07 18.60 -2.80
C LYS A 119 -2.42 18.05 -3.21
N LEU A 120 -3.13 17.46 -2.26
CA LEU A 120 -4.48 16.96 -2.51
C LEU A 120 -5.35 18.14 -2.98
N ASP A 121 -6.01 17.93 -4.12
CA ASP A 121 -6.83 18.98 -4.73
C ASP A 121 -7.95 19.42 -3.77
N SER A 122 -8.06 20.72 -3.52
CA SER A 122 -9.05 21.27 -2.60
C SER A 122 -10.51 21.15 -3.10
N GLY A 123 -10.70 20.74 -4.36
CA GLY A 123 -12.03 20.43 -4.91
C GLY A 123 -12.45 18.98 -4.70
N SER A 124 -11.50 18.09 -4.36
CA SER A 124 -11.79 16.67 -4.14
C SER A 124 -12.35 16.44 -2.76
N LEU A 125 -13.58 15.95 -2.67
CA LEU A 125 -14.18 15.57 -1.39
C LEU A 125 -13.63 14.23 -0.92
N THR A 126 -13.02 14.24 0.26
CA THR A 126 -12.53 13.03 0.92
C THR A 126 -13.65 12.23 1.58
N LEU A 127 -13.37 10.98 1.91
CA LEU A 127 -14.27 10.15 2.72
C LEU A 127 -14.58 10.80 4.08
N ALA A 128 -13.58 11.45 4.70
CA ALA A 128 -13.78 12.14 5.98
C ALA A 128 -14.73 13.35 5.85
N GLU A 129 -14.59 14.18 4.80
CA GLU A 129 -15.54 15.27 4.54
C GLU A 129 -16.96 14.76 4.31
N ARG A 130 -17.13 13.70 3.49
CA ARG A 130 -18.44 13.10 3.21
C ARG A 130 -19.10 12.51 4.45
N LEU A 131 -18.31 11.84 5.31
CA LEU A 131 -18.80 11.28 6.56
C LEU A 131 -19.04 12.37 7.61
N GLY A 132 -18.19 13.39 7.69
CA GLY A 132 -18.37 14.55 8.56
C GLY A 132 -19.67 15.31 8.24
N ASP A 133 -19.95 15.57 6.96
CA ASP A 133 -21.21 16.15 6.49
C ASP A 133 -22.43 15.29 6.85
N ALA A 134 -22.23 13.97 6.96
CA ALA A 134 -23.24 13.04 7.40
C ALA A 134 -23.33 12.90 8.94
N GLY A 135 -22.56 13.67 9.72
CA GLY A 135 -22.61 13.73 11.18
C GLY A 135 -21.69 12.73 11.90
N TYR A 136 -20.67 12.23 11.23
CA TYR A 136 -19.61 11.43 11.87
C TYR A 136 -18.62 12.34 12.58
N TYR A 137 -18.05 11.84 13.68
CA TYR A 137 -16.83 12.35 14.27
C TYR A 137 -15.64 11.68 13.59
N THR A 138 -14.69 12.46 13.06
CA THR A 138 -13.65 11.96 12.16
C THR A 138 -12.26 12.12 12.75
N VAL A 139 -11.48 11.03 12.82
CA VAL A 139 -10.13 11.04 13.40
C VAL A 139 -9.11 10.37 12.48
N ALA A 140 -7.88 10.91 12.45
CA ALA A 140 -6.76 10.35 11.69
C ALA A 140 -5.54 10.14 12.59
N THR A 141 -4.91 8.97 12.50
CA THR A 141 -3.70 8.65 13.27
C THR A 141 -2.66 7.94 12.41
N GLY A 142 -1.39 8.08 12.79
CA GLY A 142 -0.26 7.40 12.17
C GLY A 142 0.20 8.01 10.85
N LYS A 143 0.71 7.18 9.92
CA LYS A 143 1.24 7.67 8.64
C LYS A 143 0.13 8.26 7.78
N TRP A 144 0.29 9.53 7.43
CA TRP A 144 -0.55 10.23 6.47
C TRP A 144 -0.03 10.05 5.05
N GLY A 145 1.16 10.55 4.77
CA GLY A 145 1.92 10.24 3.54
C GLY A 145 1.27 10.72 2.25
N ILE A 146 0.48 11.81 2.27
CA ILE A 146 -0.21 12.36 1.11
C ILE A 146 0.41 13.71 0.73
N GLY A 147 1.09 13.75 -0.41
CA GLY A 147 1.65 14.98 -0.94
C GLY A 147 2.95 15.44 -0.26
N LYS A 148 3.21 16.74 -0.30
CA LYS A 148 4.36 17.36 0.38
C LYS A 148 4.06 17.55 1.85
N PRO A 149 5.02 17.33 2.75
CA PRO A 149 4.84 17.58 4.17
C PRO A 149 4.26 18.98 4.46
N GLY A 150 3.20 19.03 5.27
CA GLY A 150 2.48 20.24 5.63
C GLY A 150 1.48 20.77 4.59
N SER A 151 1.41 20.19 3.39
CA SER A 151 0.55 20.72 2.32
C SER A 151 -0.88 20.21 2.34
N SER A 152 -1.12 19.05 2.94
CA SER A 152 -2.40 18.33 2.90
C SER A 152 -2.71 17.63 4.23
N LEU A 153 -2.52 18.35 5.36
CA LEU A 153 -2.78 17.78 6.68
C LEU A 153 -4.27 17.43 6.87
N PRO A 154 -4.59 16.39 7.68
CA PRO A 154 -5.95 15.84 7.82
C PRO A 154 -7.03 16.87 8.11
N GLY A 155 -6.76 17.87 8.97
CA GLY A 155 -7.71 18.91 9.32
C GLY A 155 -8.13 19.82 8.13
N LEU A 156 -7.37 19.80 7.01
CA LEU A 156 -7.74 20.49 5.78
C LEU A 156 -8.67 19.64 4.90
N HIS A 157 -8.90 18.38 5.28
CA HIS A 157 -9.58 17.35 4.50
C HIS A 157 -10.62 16.58 5.32
N GLY A 158 -11.34 17.30 6.21
CA GLY A 158 -12.52 16.80 6.89
C GLY A 158 -12.28 15.95 8.15
N PHE A 159 -11.07 15.93 8.68
CA PHE A 159 -10.83 15.28 9.98
C PHE A 159 -10.92 16.29 11.12
N ASP A 160 -11.76 15.98 12.13
CA ASP A 160 -11.92 16.80 13.33
C ASP A 160 -10.68 16.79 14.20
N ARG A 161 -10.02 15.64 14.31
CA ARG A 161 -8.82 15.45 15.12
C ARG A 161 -7.80 14.59 14.41
N SER A 162 -6.53 14.82 14.72
CA SER A 162 -5.46 14.03 14.12
C SER A 162 -4.19 13.94 14.96
N HIS A 163 -3.49 12.81 14.89
CA HIS A 163 -2.11 12.60 15.33
C HIS A 163 -1.35 11.85 14.24
N VAL A 164 -0.65 12.56 13.36
CA VAL A 164 -0.11 11.97 12.12
C VAL A 164 1.36 12.24 11.88
N LEU A 165 2.04 11.25 11.28
CA LEU A 165 3.31 11.43 10.60
C LEU A 165 3.03 11.89 9.17
N ASP A 166 3.46 13.08 8.81
CA ASP A 166 3.31 13.62 7.45
C ASP A 166 4.63 13.49 6.67
N ALA A 167 5.02 12.24 6.44
CA ALA A 167 6.20 11.87 5.67
C ALA A 167 5.97 10.53 4.97
N SER A 168 6.85 10.20 4.03
CA SER A 168 6.86 8.90 3.34
C SER A 168 7.11 7.73 4.29
N GLY A 169 7.89 7.94 5.34
CA GLY A 169 8.20 7.01 6.42
C GLY A 169 9.08 7.65 7.47
N ALA A 170 9.29 6.98 8.61
CA ALA A 170 10.16 7.42 9.69
C ALA A 170 10.71 6.23 10.48
N ASP A 171 11.69 6.48 11.33
CA ASP A 171 12.14 5.52 12.33
C ASP A 171 10.99 5.15 13.28
N ASN A 172 10.87 3.86 13.62
CA ASN A 172 9.77 3.36 14.44
C ASN A 172 9.97 3.56 15.95
N TRP A 173 11.18 3.90 16.38
CA TRP A 173 11.55 4.09 17.78
C TRP A 173 11.84 5.53 18.17
N GLU A 174 12.05 6.41 17.17
CA GLU A 174 12.49 7.77 17.41
C GLU A 174 11.91 8.72 16.34
N GLN A 175 11.77 10.00 16.69
CA GLN A 175 11.36 11.03 15.74
C GLN A 175 12.52 11.39 14.79
N LYS A 176 12.89 10.44 13.93
CA LYS A 176 13.97 10.56 12.96
C LYS A 176 13.50 10.21 11.56
N PRO A 177 14.04 10.85 10.52
CA PRO A 177 13.82 10.40 9.15
C PRO A 177 14.46 9.00 8.96
N TYR A 178 13.83 8.17 8.14
CA TYR A 178 14.32 6.82 7.84
C TYR A 178 15.44 6.81 6.80
N ILE A 179 15.52 7.85 5.98
CA ILE A 179 16.58 8.06 4.98
C ILE A 179 17.09 9.50 5.05
N PRO A 180 18.35 9.75 4.60
CA PRO A 180 18.95 11.09 4.62
C PRO A 180 18.32 12.11 3.67
N LEU A 181 17.26 11.73 2.94
CA LEU A 181 16.47 12.62 2.07
C LEU A 181 15.62 13.62 2.85
N TYR A 182 15.42 13.38 4.13
CA TYR A 182 14.62 14.21 5.01
C TYR A 182 15.46 14.71 6.17
N ASP A 183 15.26 15.96 6.54
CA ASP A 183 15.91 16.55 7.71
C ASP A 183 15.20 16.17 9.01
N THR A 184 13.91 15.86 8.93
CA THR A 184 13.04 15.58 10.07
C THR A 184 12.01 14.49 9.75
N ALA A 185 11.43 13.89 10.81
CA ALA A 185 10.20 13.11 10.75
C ALA A 185 9.07 13.98 11.33
N PRO A 186 8.32 14.72 10.50
CA PRO A 186 7.35 15.69 10.98
C PRO A 186 6.07 15.00 11.47
N TRP A 187 5.85 15.05 12.78
CA TRP A 187 4.60 14.62 13.42
C TRP A 187 3.76 15.82 13.79
N TYR A 188 2.45 15.71 13.58
CA TYR A 188 1.47 16.76 13.83
C TYR A 188 0.32 16.23 14.69
N ALA A 189 -0.12 17.04 15.66
CA ALA A 189 -1.39 16.86 16.35
C ALA A 189 -2.30 18.03 15.97
N ASP A 190 -3.46 17.75 15.39
CA ASP A 190 -4.43 18.76 14.94
C ASP A 190 -3.79 19.91 14.14
N GLY A 191 -2.88 19.55 13.24
CA GLY A 191 -2.15 20.48 12.39
C GLY A 191 -0.99 21.23 13.06
N GLN A 192 -0.71 20.99 14.34
CA GLN A 192 0.42 21.58 15.05
C GLN A 192 1.57 20.59 15.16
N PRO A 193 2.83 21.02 14.92
CA PRO A 193 3.99 20.15 15.12
C PRO A 193 4.10 19.67 16.56
N ILE A 194 4.44 18.41 16.74
CA ILE A 194 4.64 17.81 18.08
C ILE A 194 6.00 17.14 18.19
N THR A 195 6.44 16.93 19.43
CA THR A 195 7.57 16.07 19.78
C THR A 195 7.05 14.77 20.35
N LEU A 196 7.59 13.65 19.88
CA LEU A 196 7.22 12.33 20.35
C LEU A 196 7.82 12.03 21.73
N PRO A 197 7.19 11.16 22.55
CA PRO A 197 7.75 10.74 23.84
C PRO A 197 9.01 9.87 23.66
N ASP A 198 9.83 9.78 24.70
CA ASP A 198 11.11 9.04 24.69
C ASP A 198 10.93 7.52 24.58
N ASP A 199 9.78 7.00 25.02
CA ASP A 199 9.37 5.60 24.99
C ASP A 199 8.52 5.25 23.75
N PHE A 200 8.56 6.11 22.73
CA PHE A 200 7.80 5.94 21.49
C PHE A 200 8.16 4.62 20.78
N TYR A 201 7.11 3.88 20.39
CA TYR A 201 7.14 2.87 19.33
C TYR A 201 5.92 3.07 18.43
N SER A 202 6.14 3.17 17.12
CA SER A 202 5.14 3.69 16.16
C SER A 202 3.79 2.98 16.24
N SER A 203 3.76 1.64 16.16
CA SER A 203 2.50 0.88 16.14
C SER A 203 1.72 1.00 17.44
N GLU A 204 2.40 1.05 18.59
CA GLU A 204 1.78 1.25 19.90
C GLU A 204 1.23 2.66 20.05
N TYR A 205 2.04 3.67 19.76
CA TYR A 205 1.64 5.07 19.82
C TYR A 205 0.44 5.38 18.92
N ILE A 206 0.43 4.85 17.70
CA ILE A 206 -0.68 5.05 16.76
C ILE A 206 -2.00 4.55 17.35
N VAL A 207 -2.00 3.36 17.94
CA VAL A 207 -3.20 2.78 18.55
C VAL A 207 -3.59 3.53 19.82
N ASP A 208 -2.64 3.90 20.68
CA ASP A 208 -2.93 4.70 21.88
C ASP A 208 -3.59 6.02 21.53
N ARG A 209 -3.08 6.73 20.52
CA ARG A 209 -3.69 7.97 20.03
C ARG A 209 -5.05 7.74 19.38
N THR A 210 -5.23 6.63 18.65
CA THR A 210 -6.53 6.27 18.07
C THR A 210 -7.58 6.07 19.17
N ILE A 211 -7.26 5.31 20.19
CA ILE A 211 -8.15 5.06 21.35
C ILE A 211 -8.48 6.38 22.04
N GLU A 212 -7.48 7.19 22.35
CA GLU A 212 -7.68 8.50 22.99
C GLU A 212 -8.59 9.42 22.18
N LEU A 213 -8.39 9.50 20.87
CA LEU A 213 -9.20 10.36 20.00
C LEU A 213 -10.63 9.83 19.87
N ILE A 214 -10.85 8.52 19.78
CA ILE A 214 -12.19 7.92 19.79
C ILE A 214 -12.91 8.22 21.10
N ASP A 215 -12.24 8.08 22.25
CA ASP A 215 -12.80 8.35 23.56
C ASP A 215 -13.12 9.83 23.83
N ALA A 216 -12.44 10.75 23.13
CA ALA A 216 -12.72 12.17 23.20
C ALA A 216 -14.01 12.57 22.44
N GLY A 217 -14.52 11.70 21.56
CA GLY A 217 -15.76 11.91 20.83
C GLY A 217 -17.01 11.75 21.71
N ASN A 218 -18.14 12.23 21.19
CA ASN A 218 -19.43 11.98 21.83
C ASN A 218 -19.85 10.51 21.61
N PRO A 219 -20.13 9.71 22.65
CA PRO A 219 -20.47 8.30 22.52
C PRO A 219 -21.74 8.02 21.69
N ASP A 220 -22.61 9.01 21.54
CA ASP A 220 -23.85 8.90 20.74
C ASP A 220 -23.62 9.26 19.25
N THR A 221 -22.40 9.68 18.88
CA THR A 221 -22.03 10.06 17.51
C THR A 221 -21.19 8.95 16.88
N PRO A 222 -21.56 8.44 15.70
CA PRO A 222 -20.73 7.46 15.00
C PRO A 222 -19.38 8.10 14.62
N PHE A 223 -18.30 7.31 14.66
CA PHE A 223 -16.98 7.82 14.33
C PHE A 223 -16.41 7.14 13.06
N PHE A 224 -15.56 7.86 12.39
CA PHE A 224 -14.66 7.36 11.36
C PHE A 224 -13.21 7.53 11.82
N ALA A 225 -12.49 6.42 11.99
CA ALA A 225 -11.08 6.40 12.34
C ALA A 225 -10.23 5.89 11.16
N HIS A 226 -9.37 6.76 10.64
CA HIS A 226 -8.31 6.43 9.69
C HIS A 226 -7.04 6.13 10.48
N VAL A 227 -6.56 4.88 10.41
CA VAL A 227 -5.43 4.37 11.19
C VAL A 227 -4.33 3.91 10.24
N GLY A 228 -3.34 4.76 9.99
CA GLY A 228 -2.22 4.47 9.08
C GLY A 228 -1.00 3.96 9.84
N PHE A 229 -0.73 2.65 9.80
CA PHE A 229 0.51 2.13 10.35
C PHE A 229 1.72 2.51 9.48
N GLN A 230 2.92 2.55 10.09
CA GLN A 230 4.20 2.58 9.37
C GLN A 230 4.72 1.17 9.06
N ALA A 231 4.20 0.15 9.74
CA ALA A 231 4.54 -1.24 9.48
C ALA A 231 3.88 -1.69 8.16
N LEU A 232 4.62 -2.28 7.24
CA LEU A 232 5.98 -2.84 7.25
C LEU A 232 7.03 -1.96 6.50
N HIS A 233 6.75 -0.68 6.31
CA HIS A 233 7.65 0.21 5.57
C HIS A 233 9.05 0.23 6.21
N VAL A 234 10.07 0.36 5.37
CA VAL A 234 11.45 0.53 5.80
C VAL A 234 11.62 1.81 6.65
N PRO A 235 12.40 1.77 7.75
CA PRO A 235 13.14 0.63 8.30
C PRO A 235 12.21 -0.37 8.99
N VAL A 236 12.38 -1.66 8.71
CA VAL A 236 11.68 -2.67 9.49
C VAL A 236 12.32 -2.75 10.88
N GLN A 237 11.52 -2.54 11.91
CA GLN A 237 12.00 -2.40 13.29
C GLN A 237 10.95 -2.96 14.25
N VAL A 238 11.39 -3.77 15.19
CA VAL A 238 10.54 -4.33 16.24
C VAL A 238 11.39 -4.75 17.43
N SER A 239 10.79 -4.88 18.60
CA SER A 239 11.46 -5.40 19.78
C SER A 239 11.92 -6.85 19.59
N ARG A 240 13.00 -7.20 20.28
CA ARG A 240 13.54 -8.57 20.31
C ARG A 240 12.47 -9.60 20.67
N GLU A 241 11.55 -9.26 21.56
CA GLU A 241 10.48 -10.14 21.98
C GLU A 241 9.65 -10.69 20.81
N TYR A 242 9.30 -9.85 19.85
CA TYR A 242 8.55 -10.27 18.65
C TYR A 242 9.46 -10.92 17.61
N ARG A 243 10.64 -10.36 17.37
CA ARG A 243 11.60 -10.90 16.40
C ARG A 243 11.97 -12.34 16.71
N ASP A 244 12.36 -12.63 17.96
CA ASP A 244 12.91 -13.93 18.35
C ASP A 244 11.85 -15.06 18.34
N ARG A 245 10.56 -14.73 18.19
CA ARG A 245 9.51 -15.74 17.94
C ARG A 245 9.65 -16.42 16.59
N TYR A 246 10.40 -15.82 15.69
CA TYR A 246 10.64 -16.30 14.32
C TYR A 246 12.05 -16.87 14.14
N ASP A 247 12.79 -17.13 15.23
CA ASP A 247 14.12 -17.71 15.17
C ASP A 247 14.10 -19.05 14.40
N GLY A 248 15.04 -19.19 13.44
CA GLY A 248 15.12 -20.35 12.55
C GLY A 248 14.04 -20.46 11.46
N ARG A 249 13.01 -19.58 11.46
CA ARG A 249 11.87 -19.70 10.53
C ARG A 249 12.24 -19.50 9.07
N PHE A 250 13.27 -18.71 8.79
CA PHE A 250 13.67 -18.29 7.45
C PHE A 250 15.05 -18.82 7.04
N ASP A 251 15.62 -19.75 7.79
CA ASP A 251 16.97 -20.30 7.56
C ASP A 251 17.08 -21.12 6.25
N GLU A 252 15.96 -21.67 5.76
CA GLU A 252 15.90 -22.38 4.48
C GLU A 252 15.91 -21.42 3.27
N GLY A 253 15.78 -20.11 3.51
CA GLY A 253 15.88 -19.04 2.52
C GLY A 253 14.61 -18.76 1.75
N TRP A 254 14.72 -17.76 0.89
CA TRP A 254 13.58 -17.21 0.14
C TRP A 254 12.97 -18.15 -0.89
N ASP A 255 13.75 -19.04 -1.52
CA ASP A 255 13.21 -19.98 -2.49
C ASP A 255 12.18 -20.91 -1.84
N VAL A 256 12.52 -21.45 -0.66
CA VAL A 256 11.64 -22.33 0.13
C VAL A 256 10.46 -21.55 0.70
N ALA A 257 10.71 -20.40 1.30
CA ALA A 257 9.67 -19.57 1.87
C ALA A 257 8.63 -19.15 0.80
N ARG A 258 9.10 -18.74 -0.38
CA ARG A 258 8.25 -18.35 -1.51
C ARG A 258 7.40 -19.52 -2.03
N ALA A 259 7.99 -20.68 -2.17
CA ALA A 259 7.26 -21.89 -2.57
C ALA A 259 6.17 -22.25 -1.55
N ASN A 260 6.48 -22.18 -0.25
CA ASN A 260 5.56 -22.45 0.84
C ASN A 260 4.39 -21.46 0.87
N ARG A 261 4.65 -20.14 0.76
CA ARG A 261 3.61 -19.11 0.71
C ARG A 261 2.72 -19.29 -0.52
N SER A 262 3.31 -19.55 -1.68
CA SER A 262 2.57 -19.84 -2.92
C SER A 262 1.64 -21.06 -2.79
N ALA A 263 2.11 -22.11 -2.13
CA ALA A 263 1.31 -23.31 -1.87
C ALA A 263 0.13 -22.99 -0.92
N ARG A 264 0.38 -22.25 0.18
CA ARG A 264 -0.68 -21.85 1.11
C ARG A 264 -1.71 -20.92 0.47
N ALA A 265 -1.29 -19.97 -0.36
CA ALA A 265 -2.21 -19.09 -1.09
C ALA A 265 -3.17 -19.88 -2.00
N ARG A 266 -2.69 -20.95 -2.66
CA ARG A 266 -3.54 -21.88 -3.42
C ARG A 266 -4.49 -22.66 -2.51
N GLN A 267 -3.99 -23.24 -1.41
CA GLN A 267 -4.82 -23.97 -0.43
C GLN A 267 -5.93 -23.11 0.17
N LEU A 268 -5.69 -21.81 0.33
CA LEU A 268 -6.67 -20.83 0.79
C LEU A 268 -7.62 -20.36 -0.32
N GLY A 269 -7.50 -20.88 -1.53
CA GLY A 269 -8.32 -20.50 -2.67
C GLY A 269 -8.09 -19.08 -3.21
N LEU A 270 -7.00 -18.42 -2.81
CA LEU A 270 -6.68 -17.05 -3.25
C LEU A 270 -6.11 -17.01 -4.67
N ILE A 271 -5.44 -18.08 -5.06
CA ILE A 271 -4.80 -18.25 -6.36
C ILE A 271 -5.29 -19.58 -6.96
N PRO A 272 -5.61 -19.62 -8.25
CA PRO A 272 -6.04 -20.86 -8.90
C PRO A 272 -4.98 -21.99 -8.80
N GLU A 273 -5.45 -23.24 -8.76
CA GLU A 273 -4.58 -24.40 -8.81
C GLU A 273 -3.80 -24.47 -10.14
N GLY A 274 -2.56 -24.93 -10.07
CA GLY A 274 -1.72 -25.12 -11.26
C GLY A 274 -1.08 -23.86 -11.83
N VAL A 275 -1.36 -22.69 -11.25
CA VAL A 275 -0.72 -21.43 -11.65
C VAL A 275 0.76 -21.45 -11.22
N PRO A 276 1.72 -21.20 -12.12
CA PRO A 276 3.11 -21.06 -11.76
C PRO A 276 3.32 -19.80 -10.91
N ALA A 277 4.26 -19.86 -9.97
CA ALA A 277 4.75 -18.63 -9.33
C ALA A 277 5.60 -17.83 -10.33
N ALA A 278 5.56 -16.51 -10.24
CA ALA A 278 6.41 -15.64 -11.06
C ALA A 278 7.89 -16.02 -10.94
N ALA A 279 8.68 -15.76 -11.96
CA ALA A 279 10.14 -15.89 -11.87
C ALA A 279 10.71 -14.87 -10.87
N LEU A 280 11.87 -15.15 -10.30
CA LEU A 280 12.65 -14.15 -9.59
C LEU A 280 13.17 -13.10 -10.58
N PRO A 281 13.31 -11.82 -10.18
CA PRO A 281 13.99 -10.82 -10.99
C PRO A 281 15.43 -11.22 -11.33
N ASP A 282 15.95 -10.73 -12.45
CA ASP A 282 17.29 -11.10 -12.93
C ASP A 282 18.42 -10.67 -11.96
N ASP A 283 18.19 -9.65 -11.15
CA ASP A 283 19.12 -9.15 -10.14
C ASP A 283 19.03 -9.89 -8.79
N ALA A 284 18.03 -10.77 -8.61
CA ALA A 284 17.91 -11.56 -7.40
C ALA A 284 19.01 -12.64 -7.30
N ARG A 285 19.60 -12.73 -6.12
CA ARG A 285 20.64 -13.73 -5.82
C ARG A 285 20.02 -15.07 -5.47
N SER A 286 20.69 -16.16 -5.77
CA SER A 286 20.29 -17.46 -5.23
C SER A 286 20.69 -17.58 -3.76
N TRP A 287 19.83 -18.16 -2.91
CA TRP A 287 20.13 -18.36 -1.50
C TRP A 287 21.45 -19.11 -1.27
N GLY A 288 21.69 -20.15 -2.07
CA GLY A 288 22.92 -20.96 -1.99
C GLY A 288 24.20 -20.24 -2.42
N SER A 289 24.11 -19.04 -3.03
CA SER A 289 25.29 -18.24 -3.39
C SER A 289 25.79 -17.37 -2.24
N LEU A 290 25.01 -17.24 -1.17
CA LEU A 290 25.35 -16.44 -0.01
C LEU A 290 26.29 -17.17 0.94
N SER A 291 27.18 -16.44 1.60
CA SER A 291 27.92 -16.96 2.75
C SER A 291 26.98 -17.22 3.94
N ALA A 292 27.39 -18.06 4.88
CA ALA A 292 26.60 -18.35 6.08
C ALA A 292 26.21 -17.07 6.87
N ALA A 293 27.11 -16.09 6.97
CA ALA A 293 26.84 -14.82 7.63
C ALA A 293 25.83 -13.95 6.87
N GLU A 294 25.85 -13.97 5.53
CA GLU A 294 24.82 -13.28 4.72
C GLU A 294 23.47 -13.97 4.83
N GLN A 295 23.42 -15.31 4.85
CA GLN A 295 22.20 -16.07 5.06
C GLN A 295 21.59 -15.76 6.43
N GLU A 296 22.37 -15.83 7.51
CA GLU A 296 21.95 -15.48 8.87
C GLU A 296 21.38 -14.05 8.93
N ARG A 297 22.11 -13.08 8.40
CA ARG A 297 21.65 -11.68 8.36
C ARG A 297 20.37 -11.53 7.57
N SER A 298 20.27 -12.13 6.40
CA SER A 298 19.10 -12.05 5.54
C SER A 298 17.87 -12.71 6.16
N ALA A 299 18.03 -13.88 6.79
CA ALA A 299 16.99 -14.55 7.55
C ALA A 299 16.51 -13.67 8.73
N THR A 300 17.47 -13.07 9.47
CA THR A 300 17.14 -12.18 10.59
C THR A 300 16.35 -10.95 10.15
N MET A 301 16.65 -10.36 8.98
CA MET A 301 15.86 -9.24 8.44
C MET A 301 14.40 -9.64 8.22
N MET A 302 14.15 -10.85 7.71
CA MET A 302 12.79 -11.36 7.53
C MET A 302 12.12 -11.74 8.86
N GLN A 303 12.89 -12.18 9.88
CA GLN A 303 12.38 -12.36 11.24
C GLN A 303 11.90 -11.03 11.83
N VAL A 304 12.66 -9.94 11.64
CA VAL A 304 12.26 -8.59 12.06
C VAL A 304 10.96 -8.17 11.37
N ASN A 305 10.84 -8.42 10.06
CA ASN A 305 9.65 -8.08 9.29
C ASN A 305 8.41 -8.85 9.80
N ALA A 306 8.54 -10.16 10.00
CA ALA A 306 7.46 -10.98 10.54
C ALA A 306 7.08 -10.57 11.97
N GLY A 307 8.06 -10.29 12.82
CA GLY A 307 7.83 -9.79 14.17
C GLY A 307 7.17 -8.41 14.20
N MET A 308 7.52 -7.52 13.27
CA MET A 308 6.89 -6.20 13.13
C MET A 308 5.41 -6.31 12.73
N LEU A 309 5.10 -7.24 11.83
CA LEU A 309 3.72 -7.53 11.44
C LEU A 309 2.91 -8.11 12.60
N GLU A 310 3.47 -9.06 13.37
CA GLU A 310 2.82 -9.60 14.56
C GLU A 310 2.60 -8.54 15.64
N ALA A 311 3.59 -7.66 15.88
CA ALA A 311 3.45 -6.55 16.82
C ALA A 311 2.33 -5.60 16.40
N MET A 312 2.21 -5.29 15.11
CA MET A 312 1.12 -4.47 14.57
C MET A 312 -0.24 -5.17 14.75
N ASP A 313 -0.34 -6.46 14.42
CA ASP A 313 -1.57 -7.24 14.59
C ASP A 313 -2.04 -7.24 16.05
N HIS A 314 -1.08 -7.38 17.00
CA HIS A 314 -1.38 -7.26 18.42
C HIS A 314 -1.94 -5.87 18.79
N GLN A 315 -1.39 -4.80 18.22
CA GLN A 315 -1.91 -3.45 18.47
C GLN A 315 -3.31 -3.25 17.86
N ILE A 316 -3.58 -3.82 16.69
CA ILE A 316 -4.95 -3.85 16.13
C ILE A 316 -5.88 -4.58 17.10
N GLY A 317 -5.43 -5.69 17.70
CA GLY A 317 -6.19 -6.42 18.75
C GLY A 317 -6.55 -5.51 19.91
N ARG A 318 -5.60 -4.72 20.44
CA ARG A 318 -5.87 -3.76 21.54
C ARG A 318 -6.96 -2.74 21.16
N LEU A 319 -6.93 -2.24 19.91
CA LEU A 319 -7.97 -1.32 19.43
C LEU A 319 -9.35 -2.01 19.39
N LEU A 320 -9.43 -3.23 18.85
CA LEU A 320 -10.69 -3.97 18.76
C LEU A 320 -11.22 -4.36 20.14
N ASP A 321 -10.37 -4.79 21.08
CA ASP A 321 -10.72 -5.08 22.47
C ASP A 321 -11.28 -3.84 23.18
N HIS A 322 -10.69 -2.65 22.88
CA HIS A 322 -11.23 -1.39 23.39
C HIS A 322 -12.65 -1.13 22.88
N LEU A 323 -12.89 -1.30 21.56
CA LEU A 323 -14.23 -1.14 20.98
C LEU A 323 -15.23 -2.15 21.55
N GLU A 324 -14.81 -3.37 21.83
CA GLU A 324 -15.63 -4.38 22.51
C GLU A 324 -15.96 -3.95 23.94
N SER A 325 -14.97 -3.46 24.70
CA SER A 325 -15.18 -2.96 26.06
C SER A 325 -16.16 -1.77 26.13
N LYS A 326 -16.23 -0.98 25.05
CA LYS A 326 -17.21 0.11 24.87
C LYS A 326 -18.60 -0.38 24.42
N GLY A 327 -18.72 -1.67 24.05
CA GLY A 327 -19.96 -2.25 23.54
C GLY A 327 -20.32 -1.80 22.11
N VAL A 328 -19.35 -1.33 21.33
CA VAL A 328 -19.57 -0.83 19.96
C VAL A 328 -18.94 -1.70 18.86
N ALA A 329 -18.22 -2.77 19.22
CA ALA A 329 -17.51 -3.62 18.26
C ALA A 329 -18.45 -4.23 17.20
N ASP A 330 -19.60 -4.76 17.61
CA ASP A 330 -20.59 -5.35 16.69
C ASP A 330 -21.27 -4.30 15.78
N HIS A 331 -21.10 -3.03 16.10
CA HIS A 331 -21.61 -1.90 15.31
C HIS A 331 -20.49 -1.11 14.64
N THR A 332 -19.34 -1.73 14.43
CA THR A 332 -18.17 -1.13 13.81
C THR A 332 -17.77 -1.89 12.53
N LEU A 333 -17.71 -1.18 11.42
CA LEU A 333 -17.12 -1.65 10.18
C LEU A 333 -15.60 -1.52 10.28
N VAL A 334 -14.87 -2.62 10.08
CA VAL A 334 -13.40 -2.65 10.10
C VAL A 334 -12.88 -3.07 8.73
N ILE A 335 -12.01 -2.25 8.16
CA ILE A 335 -11.32 -2.51 6.90
C ILE A 335 -9.83 -2.54 7.19
N VAL A 336 -9.13 -3.59 6.73
CA VAL A 336 -7.68 -3.71 6.76
C VAL A 336 -7.19 -3.85 5.32
N VAL A 337 -6.33 -2.96 4.88
CA VAL A 337 -5.82 -2.92 3.50
C VAL A 337 -4.36 -2.51 3.46
N SER A 338 -3.56 -3.10 2.57
CA SER A 338 -2.24 -2.56 2.24
C SER A 338 -2.35 -1.48 1.17
N ASP A 339 -1.51 -0.46 1.26
CA ASP A 339 -1.51 0.64 0.30
C ASP A 339 -0.73 0.33 -0.99
N ASN A 340 0.21 -0.60 -0.96
CA ASN A 340 0.93 -1.13 -2.13
C ASN A 340 1.59 -2.47 -1.81
N GLY A 341 2.20 -3.09 -2.81
CA GLY A 341 3.01 -4.29 -2.60
C GLY A 341 4.28 -4.03 -1.76
N PRO A 342 5.03 -5.09 -1.39
CA PRO A 342 6.15 -5.00 -0.45
C PRO A 342 7.30 -4.18 -1.01
N ASP A 343 8.00 -3.48 -0.13
CA ASP A 343 9.18 -2.68 -0.49
C ASP A 343 10.41 -3.59 -0.68
N ASN A 344 11.06 -3.48 -1.84
CA ASN A 344 12.32 -4.16 -2.14
C ASN A 344 13.54 -3.33 -1.75
N ASN A 345 13.37 -2.30 -0.97
CA ASN A 345 14.38 -1.29 -0.74
C ASN A 345 15.72 -1.92 -0.33
N THR A 346 16.73 -1.69 -1.16
CA THR A 346 18.13 -2.07 -0.93
C THR A 346 18.92 -0.87 -0.43
N LEU A 347 18.32 -0.07 0.44
CA LEU A 347 19.01 1.07 1.03
C LEU A 347 20.31 0.65 1.70
N PRO A 348 21.24 1.60 1.91
CA PRO A 348 22.54 1.38 2.55
C PRO A 348 22.53 0.57 3.85
N ALA A 349 21.36 0.36 4.43
CA ALA A 349 21.17 -0.53 5.56
C ALA A 349 21.64 -1.97 5.30
N GLU A 350 21.52 -2.47 4.06
CA GLU A 350 22.07 -3.79 3.69
C GLU A 350 23.60 -3.78 3.56
N HIS A 351 24.17 -2.62 3.28
CA HIS A 351 25.60 -2.39 3.11
C HIS A 351 26.22 -1.57 4.25
N ALA A 352 25.45 -1.22 5.27
CA ALA A 352 25.97 -0.51 6.42
C ALA A 352 26.88 -1.43 7.25
N PRO A 353 28.10 -1.01 7.65
CA PRO A 353 29.05 -1.86 8.38
C PRO A 353 28.52 -2.39 9.69
N TRP A 354 27.64 -1.59 10.31
CA TRP A 354 26.99 -2.02 11.55
C TRP A 354 25.91 -3.09 11.31
N ALA A 355 25.48 -3.34 10.08
CA ALA A 355 24.57 -4.44 9.73
C ALA A 355 25.33 -5.70 9.28
N ALA A 356 26.63 -5.62 9.10
CA ALA A 356 27.39 -6.62 8.37
C ALA A 356 27.92 -7.79 9.22
N GLU A 357 28.33 -7.61 10.46
CA GLU A 357 29.01 -8.68 11.22
C GLU A 357 28.78 -8.64 12.74
N GLY A 358 28.62 -9.83 13.35
CA GLY A 358 28.74 -10.07 14.78
C GLY A 358 27.61 -9.48 15.65
N PRO A 359 27.92 -8.81 16.78
CA PRO A 359 26.94 -8.43 17.80
C PRO A 359 25.79 -7.52 17.32
N LEU A 360 25.87 -6.99 16.10
CA LEU A 360 24.83 -6.14 15.52
C LEU A 360 23.70 -6.93 14.85
N ILE A 361 23.94 -8.14 14.35
CA ILE A 361 22.87 -9.04 13.87
C ILE A 361 21.91 -9.34 15.02
N GLU A 362 22.45 -9.57 16.22
CA GLU A 362 21.65 -9.81 17.43
C GLU A 362 20.72 -8.65 17.80
N ARG A 363 21.00 -7.43 17.29
CA ARG A 363 20.24 -6.22 17.59
C ARG A 363 19.38 -5.71 16.42
N LEU A 364 19.41 -6.40 15.28
CA LEU A 364 18.60 -5.96 14.14
C LEU A 364 17.10 -5.83 14.52
N GLY A 365 16.52 -4.72 14.11
CA GLY A 365 15.15 -4.33 14.44
C GLY A 365 15.01 -3.49 15.71
N GLU A 366 15.98 -3.52 16.63
CA GLU A 366 15.94 -2.71 17.83
C GLU A 366 16.27 -1.23 17.56
N LYS A 367 15.95 -0.37 18.53
CA LYS A 367 16.26 1.06 18.49
C LYS A 367 17.72 1.33 18.09
N GLY A 368 17.89 2.19 17.11
CA GLY A 368 19.20 2.56 16.56
C GLY A 368 19.78 1.60 15.53
N THR A 369 18.99 0.61 15.08
CA THR A 369 19.33 -0.23 13.93
C THR A 369 18.40 0.03 12.77
N THR A 370 18.83 -0.31 11.55
CA THR A 370 18.02 -0.21 10.33
C THR A 370 18.05 -1.55 9.63
N ALA A 371 16.88 -2.11 9.32
CA ALA A 371 16.75 -3.32 8.53
C ALA A 371 15.80 -3.08 7.36
N SER A 372 16.00 -3.80 6.27
CA SER A 372 15.11 -3.88 5.12
C SER A 372 15.08 -5.29 4.59
N ILE A 373 13.98 -5.70 3.97
CA ILE A 373 13.85 -7.09 3.49
C ILE A 373 14.59 -7.34 2.17
N GLY A 374 14.83 -6.30 1.37
CA GLY A 374 15.50 -6.43 0.08
C GLY A 374 14.67 -7.11 -1.00
N THR A 375 15.25 -7.20 -2.20
CA THR A 375 14.57 -7.69 -3.41
C THR A 375 14.04 -9.11 -3.24
N GLU A 376 14.86 -10.02 -2.74
CA GLU A 376 14.52 -11.45 -2.68
C GLU A 376 13.36 -11.72 -1.71
N TRP A 377 13.39 -11.16 -0.50
CA TRP A 377 12.29 -11.31 0.45
C TRP A 377 11.04 -10.52 0.06
N ALA A 378 11.18 -9.40 -0.67
CA ALA A 378 10.01 -8.72 -1.24
C ALA A 378 9.25 -9.64 -2.21
N THR A 379 9.95 -10.49 -3.00
CA THR A 379 9.29 -11.50 -3.84
C THR A 379 8.59 -12.61 -3.03
N VAL A 380 9.07 -12.89 -1.82
CA VAL A 380 8.39 -13.81 -0.89
C VAL A 380 7.11 -13.16 -0.36
N SER A 381 7.17 -11.90 0.07
CA SER A 381 6.00 -11.15 0.54
C SER A 381 4.93 -10.98 -0.54
N ALA A 382 5.33 -10.80 -1.79
CA ALA A 382 4.43 -10.72 -2.94
C ALA A 382 3.93 -12.10 -3.46
N ALA A 383 4.49 -13.23 -2.99
CA ALA A 383 4.27 -14.54 -3.58
C ALA A 383 2.77 -14.93 -3.74
N PRO A 384 2.39 -15.54 -4.87
CA PRO A 384 3.20 -16.01 -6.00
C PRO A 384 3.33 -14.97 -7.14
N LEU A 385 3.00 -13.71 -6.89
CA LEU A 385 2.91 -12.63 -7.86
C LEU A 385 4.29 -12.14 -8.31
N SER A 386 4.33 -11.37 -9.40
CA SER A 386 5.57 -10.85 -9.98
C SER A 386 5.95 -9.51 -9.38
N LEU A 387 7.22 -9.31 -9.10
CA LEU A 387 7.83 -8.09 -8.60
C LEU A 387 7.16 -7.56 -7.30
N PHE A 388 7.19 -6.23 -7.09
CA PHE A 388 6.91 -5.57 -5.81
C PHE A 388 6.69 -4.06 -6.03
N LYS A 389 6.61 -3.29 -4.96
CA LYS A 389 6.46 -1.82 -4.91
C LYS A 389 7.19 -1.11 -6.06
N PHE A 390 6.72 0.03 -6.48
CA PHE A 390 7.13 0.83 -7.65
C PHE A 390 6.78 0.22 -9.01
N ASN A 391 6.46 -1.05 -9.10
CA ASN A 391 6.13 -1.72 -10.35
C ASN A 391 4.62 -1.95 -10.47
N THR A 392 4.06 -1.69 -11.65
CA THR A 392 2.64 -2.00 -11.93
C THR A 392 2.40 -3.47 -12.27
N SER A 393 3.38 -4.35 -12.03
CA SER A 393 3.21 -5.81 -11.99
C SER A 393 2.29 -6.24 -10.85
N GLU A 394 1.76 -7.47 -10.92
CA GLU A 394 0.79 -7.96 -9.92
C GLU A 394 1.32 -7.85 -8.48
N GLY A 395 2.60 -8.15 -8.22
CA GLY A 395 3.16 -8.07 -6.87
C GLY A 395 3.34 -6.64 -6.33
N GLY A 396 3.33 -5.63 -7.20
CA GLY A 396 3.39 -4.24 -6.79
C GLY A 396 2.02 -3.61 -6.50
N VAL A 397 0.96 -4.12 -7.13
CA VAL A 397 -0.38 -3.49 -7.11
C VAL A 397 -1.49 -4.35 -6.53
N ARG A 398 -1.36 -5.68 -6.54
CA ARG A 398 -2.35 -6.59 -5.95
C ARG A 398 -2.03 -6.83 -4.50
N VAL A 399 -2.89 -6.32 -3.62
CA VAL A 399 -2.64 -6.22 -2.18
C VAL A 399 -3.70 -6.97 -1.37
N PRO A 400 -3.40 -7.38 -0.12
CA PRO A 400 -4.39 -7.97 0.76
C PRO A 400 -5.40 -6.93 1.23
N MET A 401 -6.69 -7.31 1.24
CA MET A 401 -7.78 -6.49 1.76
C MET A 401 -8.79 -7.40 2.48
N VAL A 402 -9.12 -7.02 3.70
CA VAL A 402 -10.13 -7.66 4.55
C VAL A 402 -11.15 -6.62 4.99
N ILE A 403 -12.43 -6.96 4.94
CA ILE A 403 -13.52 -6.12 5.44
C ILE A 403 -14.44 -6.97 6.34
N ALA A 404 -14.81 -6.45 7.49
CA ALA A 404 -15.69 -7.13 8.46
C ALA A 404 -16.56 -6.13 9.21
N GLY A 405 -17.77 -6.51 9.58
CA GLY A 405 -18.68 -5.69 10.37
C GLY A 405 -20.10 -5.65 9.82
N PRO A 406 -20.91 -4.68 10.24
CA PRO A 406 -22.31 -4.56 9.81
C PRO A 406 -22.45 -4.51 8.29
N GLY A 407 -23.38 -5.32 7.77
CA GLY A 407 -23.66 -5.40 6.33
C GLY A 407 -22.64 -6.19 5.50
N VAL A 408 -21.59 -6.74 6.13
CA VAL A 408 -20.58 -7.57 5.47
C VAL A 408 -20.79 -9.04 5.84
N PRO A 409 -21.04 -9.93 4.88
CA PRO A 409 -21.17 -11.36 5.15
C PRO A 409 -19.81 -12.00 5.45
N ALA A 410 -19.83 -13.08 6.21
CA ALA A 410 -18.67 -13.97 6.33
C ALA A 410 -18.57 -14.81 5.06
N THR A 411 -17.74 -14.35 4.12
CA THR A 411 -17.48 -15.03 2.84
C THR A 411 -16.00 -15.39 2.76
N ASP A 412 -15.70 -16.64 2.38
CA ASP A 412 -14.31 -17.11 2.40
C ASP A 412 -13.38 -16.25 1.54
N VAL A 413 -13.67 -16.12 0.23
CA VAL A 413 -12.85 -15.34 -0.72
C VAL A 413 -13.72 -14.73 -1.81
N VAL A 414 -13.51 -13.46 -2.09
CA VAL A 414 -14.07 -12.76 -3.26
C VAL A 414 -12.99 -12.65 -4.34
N HIS A 415 -13.31 -13.15 -5.53
CA HIS A 415 -12.43 -13.12 -6.72
C HIS A 415 -12.75 -11.99 -7.70
N ALA A 416 -13.84 -11.26 -7.49
CA ALA A 416 -14.14 -10.08 -8.30
C ALA A 416 -13.00 -9.07 -8.16
N ARG A 417 -12.55 -8.52 -9.30
CA ARG A 417 -11.56 -7.44 -9.29
C ARG A 417 -12.15 -6.21 -8.63
N ALA A 418 -11.44 -5.69 -7.63
CA ALA A 418 -11.76 -4.47 -6.92
C ALA A 418 -10.53 -3.56 -6.83
N HIS A 419 -10.74 -2.29 -6.63
CA HIS A 419 -9.68 -1.29 -6.59
C HIS A 419 -9.77 -0.45 -5.31
N ILE A 420 -8.66 0.13 -4.89
CA ILE A 420 -8.59 0.96 -3.67
C ILE A 420 -9.54 2.17 -3.73
N MET A 421 -9.86 2.68 -4.91
CA MET A 421 -10.87 3.71 -5.12
C MET A 421 -12.29 3.26 -4.73
N ASP A 422 -12.57 1.96 -4.75
CA ASP A 422 -13.89 1.39 -4.45
C ASP A 422 -14.23 1.47 -2.96
N VAL A 423 -13.23 1.72 -2.10
CA VAL A 423 -13.45 1.82 -0.65
C VAL A 423 -14.37 2.98 -0.30
N VAL A 424 -14.21 4.14 -0.93
CA VAL A 424 -15.06 5.32 -0.65
C VAL A 424 -16.55 5.02 -0.89
N PRO A 425 -16.99 4.64 -2.10
CA PRO A 425 -18.40 4.35 -2.33
C PRO A 425 -18.91 3.14 -1.52
N THR A 426 -18.05 2.15 -1.22
CA THR A 426 -18.42 0.99 -0.39
C THR A 426 -18.70 1.39 1.06
N VAL A 427 -17.83 2.19 1.65
CA VAL A 427 -17.99 2.67 3.02
C VAL A 427 -19.25 3.51 3.14
N LEU A 428 -19.47 4.43 2.21
CA LEU A 428 -20.67 5.27 2.20
C LEU A 428 -21.96 4.45 2.06
N ASP A 429 -21.96 3.44 1.18
CA ASP A 429 -23.10 2.54 0.96
C ASP A 429 -23.40 1.71 2.23
N LEU A 430 -22.37 1.11 2.87
CA LEU A 430 -22.52 0.37 4.13
C LEU A 430 -22.95 1.27 5.30
N ALA A 431 -22.55 2.53 5.27
CA ALA A 431 -22.91 3.54 6.26
C ALA A 431 -24.31 4.14 6.03
N GLY A 432 -24.99 3.80 4.93
CA GLY A 432 -26.25 4.44 4.54
C GLY A 432 -26.11 5.93 4.28
N VAL A 433 -24.96 6.36 3.73
CA VAL A 433 -24.66 7.75 3.38
C VAL A 433 -24.66 7.88 1.86
N PRO A 434 -25.53 8.72 1.27
CA PRO A 434 -25.56 8.89 -0.17
C PRO A 434 -24.21 9.38 -0.72
N LEU A 435 -23.75 8.78 -1.82
CA LEU A 435 -22.61 9.29 -2.56
C LEU A 435 -23.01 10.57 -3.32
N VAL A 436 -22.79 11.72 -2.71
CA VAL A 436 -23.03 13.01 -3.35
C VAL A 436 -21.98 13.21 -4.46
N PRO A 437 -22.38 13.63 -5.68
CA PRO A 437 -21.43 13.97 -6.74
C PRO A 437 -20.41 15.03 -6.28
N SER A 438 -19.19 14.92 -6.79
CA SER A 438 -18.19 15.95 -6.56
C SER A 438 -18.67 17.32 -7.07
N PRO A 439 -18.24 18.43 -6.46
CA PRO A 439 -18.54 19.76 -6.94
C PRO A 439 -18.17 19.94 -8.42
N ALA A 440 -18.84 20.85 -9.12
CA ALA A 440 -18.54 21.11 -10.52
C ALA A 440 -17.07 21.52 -10.70
N GLY A 441 -16.35 20.82 -11.55
CA GLY A 441 -14.93 21.04 -11.82
C GLY A 441 -13.98 20.27 -10.90
N ALA A 442 -14.49 19.59 -9.86
CA ALA A 442 -13.69 18.69 -9.04
C ALA A 442 -13.61 17.27 -9.67
N PRO A 443 -12.57 16.52 -9.36
CA PRO A 443 -12.42 15.13 -9.80
C PRO A 443 -13.63 14.26 -9.41
N PRO A 444 -14.12 13.40 -10.33
CA PRO A 444 -15.22 12.48 -10.01
C PRO A 444 -14.74 11.34 -9.11
N VAL A 445 -15.64 10.76 -8.33
CA VAL A 445 -15.42 9.44 -7.73
C VAL A 445 -15.45 8.41 -8.85
N ARG A 446 -14.37 7.69 -9.07
CA ARG A 446 -14.22 6.65 -10.10
C ARG A 446 -14.47 5.25 -9.54
N GLY A 447 -14.30 5.07 -8.23
CA GLY A 447 -14.57 3.82 -7.55
C GLY A 447 -16.05 3.43 -7.60
N ARG A 448 -16.30 2.14 -7.43
CA ARG A 448 -17.64 1.52 -7.43
C ARG A 448 -17.89 0.82 -6.09
N SER A 449 -19.13 0.84 -5.60
CA SER A 449 -19.48 0.13 -4.37
C SER A 449 -19.27 -1.37 -4.51
N LEU A 450 -18.61 -1.99 -3.54
CA LEU A 450 -18.43 -3.44 -3.44
C LEU A 450 -19.63 -4.13 -2.79
N VAL A 451 -20.63 -3.38 -2.30
CA VAL A 451 -21.81 -3.92 -1.62
C VAL A 451 -22.59 -4.92 -2.47
N PRO A 452 -22.80 -4.71 -3.80
CA PRO A 452 -23.44 -5.71 -4.64
C PRO A 452 -22.69 -7.05 -4.68
N ILE A 453 -21.35 -7.02 -4.68
CA ILE A 453 -20.52 -8.23 -4.61
C ILE A 453 -20.62 -8.87 -3.23
N LEU A 454 -20.49 -8.08 -2.17
CA LEU A 454 -20.60 -8.56 -0.79
C LEU A 454 -21.95 -9.24 -0.51
N ARG A 455 -23.03 -8.71 -1.08
CA ARG A 455 -24.39 -9.28 -0.96
C ARG A 455 -24.67 -10.43 -1.95
N GLY A 456 -23.73 -10.75 -2.85
CA GLY A 456 -23.92 -11.77 -3.89
C GLY A 456 -24.97 -11.40 -4.94
N THR A 457 -25.31 -10.12 -5.09
CA THR A 457 -26.26 -9.61 -6.10
C THR A 457 -25.59 -9.24 -7.42
N ALA A 458 -24.25 -9.14 -7.43
CA ALA A 458 -23.42 -9.02 -8.61
C ALA A 458 -22.26 -10.02 -8.56
N ALA A 459 -21.75 -10.42 -9.72
CA ALA A 459 -20.56 -11.28 -9.84
C ALA A 459 -19.27 -10.49 -10.08
N GLU A 460 -19.37 -9.27 -10.60
CA GLU A 460 -18.24 -8.42 -11.01
C GLU A 460 -18.49 -6.98 -10.56
N VAL A 461 -17.40 -6.29 -10.19
CA VAL A 461 -17.40 -4.84 -9.92
C VAL A 461 -17.21 -4.09 -11.23
N TYR A 462 -16.29 -4.58 -12.05
CA TYR A 462 -15.94 -4.06 -13.36
C TYR A 462 -16.26 -5.11 -14.42
N GLY A 463 -17.11 -4.76 -15.39
CA GLY A 463 -17.47 -5.65 -16.50
C GLY A 463 -16.31 -5.89 -17.46
N SER A 464 -16.54 -6.76 -18.46
CA SER A 464 -15.52 -7.16 -19.44
C SER A 464 -14.94 -6.00 -20.26
N ASP A 465 -15.71 -4.94 -20.44
CA ASP A 465 -15.36 -3.76 -21.23
C ASP A 465 -14.92 -2.56 -20.38
N ASP A 466 -15.01 -2.69 -19.06
CA ASP A 466 -14.56 -1.64 -18.14
C ASP A 466 -13.03 -1.65 -18.03
N ALA A 467 -12.41 -0.55 -18.43
CA ALA A 467 -10.97 -0.35 -18.31
C ALA A 467 -10.61 0.40 -17.03
N VAL A 468 -9.61 -0.09 -16.32
CA VAL A 468 -9.02 0.58 -15.14
C VAL A 468 -7.53 0.74 -15.38
N ALA A 469 -7.07 1.98 -15.45
CA ALA A 469 -5.66 2.31 -15.61
C ALA A 469 -4.99 2.49 -14.24
N VAL A 470 -3.74 2.12 -14.15
CA VAL A 470 -2.83 2.41 -13.03
C VAL A 470 -1.53 2.91 -13.62
N GLU A 471 -1.08 4.09 -13.18
CA GLU A 471 0.23 4.62 -13.59
C GLU A 471 0.90 5.31 -12.41
N VAL A 472 2.20 5.06 -12.25
CA VAL A 472 3.06 5.84 -11.36
C VAL A 472 4.49 5.81 -11.90
N ALA A 473 5.08 7.00 -12.04
CA ALA A 473 6.50 7.18 -12.34
C ALA A 473 6.96 6.41 -13.60
N GLY A 474 6.11 6.38 -14.65
CA GLY A 474 6.39 5.72 -15.93
C GLY A 474 6.05 4.23 -15.98
N ASN A 475 5.78 3.59 -14.85
CA ASN A 475 5.22 2.24 -14.81
C ASN A 475 3.71 2.31 -14.99
N ALA A 476 3.17 1.56 -15.93
CA ALA A 476 1.76 1.65 -16.31
C ALA A 476 1.12 0.29 -16.47
N ALA A 477 -0.17 0.21 -16.16
CA ALA A 477 -1.00 -0.95 -16.47
C ALA A 477 -2.42 -0.53 -16.84
N LEU A 478 -3.09 -1.36 -17.66
CA LEU A 478 -4.51 -1.28 -17.96
C LEU A 478 -5.14 -2.64 -17.74
N TYR A 479 -6.19 -2.70 -16.95
CA TYR A 479 -7.01 -3.89 -16.74
C TYR A 479 -8.28 -3.81 -17.57
N ARG A 480 -8.60 -4.85 -18.36
CA ARG A 480 -9.85 -5.01 -19.08
C ARG A 480 -10.27 -6.48 -19.14
N GLY A 481 -11.43 -6.84 -18.60
CA GLY A 481 -11.84 -8.23 -18.44
C GLY A 481 -10.82 -9.04 -17.63
N SER A 482 -10.33 -10.18 -18.15
CA SER A 482 -9.28 -10.99 -17.52
C SER A 482 -7.86 -10.52 -17.89
N TYR A 483 -7.74 -9.59 -18.84
CA TYR A 483 -6.45 -9.17 -19.37
C TYR A 483 -5.88 -7.96 -18.63
N LYS A 484 -4.55 -7.94 -18.59
CA LYS A 484 -3.75 -6.84 -18.11
C LYS A 484 -2.68 -6.49 -19.15
N LEU A 485 -2.69 -5.26 -19.60
CA LEU A 485 -1.61 -4.65 -20.34
C LEU A 485 -0.66 -3.99 -19.33
N VAL A 486 0.65 -4.23 -19.42
CA VAL A 486 1.63 -3.66 -18.49
C VAL A 486 2.86 -3.14 -19.22
N LYS A 487 3.38 -1.99 -18.75
CA LYS A 487 4.63 -1.39 -19.18
C LYS A 487 5.46 -1.06 -17.95
N LEU A 488 6.67 -1.61 -17.88
CA LEU A 488 7.60 -1.39 -16.78
C LEU A 488 8.83 -0.62 -17.27
N THR A 489 9.32 0.29 -16.44
CA THR A 489 10.56 1.01 -16.65
C THR A 489 11.77 0.18 -16.21
N PRO A 490 12.99 0.49 -16.67
CA PRO A 490 14.20 -0.13 -16.13
C PRO A 490 14.34 0.04 -14.61
N PRO A 491 14.90 -0.93 -13.86
CA PRO A 491 15.60 -2.12 -14.38
C PRO A 491 14.69 -3.31 -14.69
N TYR A 492 13.41 -3.33 -14.29
CA TYR A 492 12.53 -4.50 -14.36
C TYR A 492 11.74 -4.60 -15.68
N GLY A 493 11.84 -3.60 -16.54
CA GLY A 493 11.29 -3.61 -17.88
C GLY A 493 12.12 -2.80 -18.86
N ASP A 494 11.76 -2.89 -20.15
CA ASP A 494 12.40 -2.18 -21.26
C ASP A 494 11.57 -0.99 -21.77
N GLY A 495 10.46 -0.67 -21.07
CA GLY A 495 9.49 0.34 -21.50
C GLY A 495 8.52 -0.14 -22.59
N GLY A 496 8.59 -1.41 -22.98
CA GLY A 496 7.65 -2.03 -23.92
C GLY A 496 6.37 -2.51 -23.23
N TRP A 497 5.28 -2.54 -24.00
CA TRP A 497 4.01 -3.09 -23.54
C TRP A 497 3.97 -4.62 -23.64
N ARG A 498 3.51 -5.30 -22.58
CA ARG A 498 3.26 -6.73 -22.51
C ARG A 498 1.80 -6.99 -22.11
N LEU A 499 1.26 -8.12 -22.57
CA LEU A 499 -0.13 -8.51 -22.33
C LEU A 499 -0.19 -9.85 -21.58
N TYR A 500 -0.97 -9.90 -20.49
CA TYR A 500 -1.16 -11.09 -19.67
C TYR A 500 -2.65 -11.37 -19.43
N ASP A 501 -3.02 -12.63 -19.20
CA ASP A 501 -4.32 -13.04 -18.64
C ASP A 501 -4.12 -13.26 -17.13
N VAL A 502 -4.26 -12.20 -16.32
CA VAL A 502 -3.96 -12.25 -14.88
C VAL A 502 -4.98 -13.01 -14.05
N GLN A 503 -6.11 -13.39 -14.63
CA GLN A 503 -7.03 -14.31 -13.98
C GLN A 503 -6.50 -15.74 -14.00
N ARG A 504 -5.82 -16.14 -15.08
CA ARG A 504 -5.22 -17.46 -15.25
C ARG A 504 -3.74 -17.51 -14.93
N ASP A 505 -3.06 -16.40 -15.06
CA ASP A 505 -1.62 -16.25 -14.86
C ASP A 505 -1.33 -14.99 -14.02
N PRO A 506 -1.73 -14.96 -12.73
CA PRO A 506 -1.42 -13.84 -11.84
C PRO A 506 0.08 -13.69 -11.55
N GLY A 507 0.92 -14.64 -11.94
CA GLY A 507 2.37 -14.55 -11.90
C GLY A 507 2.98 -13.79 -13.07
N GLU A 508 2.18 -13.39 -14.08
CA GLU A 508 2.65 -12.72 -15.31
C GLU A 508 3.81 -13.49 -15.99
N THR A 509 3.66 -14.82 -16.07
CA THR A 509 4.73 -15.71 -16.55
C THR A 509 4.70 -15.95 -18.05
N ARG A 510 3.55 -15.69 -18.70
CA ARG A 510 3.34 -15.89 -20.14
C ARG A 510 2.87 -14.61 -20.81
N ASP A 511 3.77 -13.95 -21.53
CA ASP A 511 3.43 -12.82 -22.38
C ASP A 511 2.61 -13.26 -23.61
N LEU A 512 1.40 -12.74 -23.73
CA LEU A 512 0.43 -13.01 -24.81
C LEU A 512 0.51 -11.98 -25.95
N SER A 513 1.49 -11.09 -25.92
CA SER A 513 1.59 -9.94 -26.85
C SER A 513 1.62 -10.33 -28.33
N GLU A 514 2.26 -11.45 -28.67
CA GLU A 514 2.33 -11.94 -30.05
C GLU A 514 1.06 -12.73 -30.44
N GLU A 515 0.50 -13.51 -29.50
CA GLU A 515 -0.68 -14.33 -29.74
C GLU A 515 -1.95 -13.50 -29.87
N ASN A 516 -2.03 -12.36 -29.15
CA ASN A 516 -3.17 -11.46 -29.10
C ASN A 516 -2.81 -10.02 -29.50
N GLU A 517 -2.03 -9.85 -30.59
CA GLU A 517 -1.54 -8.53 -31.04
C GLU A 517 -2.70 -7.52 -31.22
N GLY A 518 -3.82 -7.93 -31.80
CA GLY A 518 -4.99 -7.07 -31.99
C GLY A 518 -5.51 -6.51 -30.66
N LEU A 519 -5.73 -7.38 -29.67
CA LEU A 519 -6.18 -6.99 -28.33
C LEU A 519 -5.17 -6.07 -27.64
N LYS A 520 -3.88 -6.39 -27.74
CA LYS A 520 -2.81 -5.55 -27.20
C LYS A 520 -2.86 -4.12 -27.76
N LEU A 521 -3.00 -3.98 -29.09
CA LEU A 521 -3.06 -2.66 -29.74
C LEU A 521 -4.33 -1.88 -29.35
N GLU A 522 -5.47 -2.55 -29.22
CA GLU A 522 -6.69 -1.94 -28.69
C GLU A 522 -6.49 -1.42 -27.27
N MET A 523 -5.96 -2.24 -26.38
CA MET A 523 -5.73 -1.86 -24.98
C MET A 523 -4.67 -0.74 -24.84
N ILE A 524 -3.66 -0.70 -25.72
CA ILE A 524 -2.71 0.44 -25.75
C ILE A 524 -3.44 1.74 -26.12
N ALA A 525 -4.26 1.73 -27.16
CA ALA A 525 -5.02 2.90 -27.57
C ALA A 525 -6.00 3.36 -26.47
N GLU A 526 -6.62 2.43 -25.77
CA GLU A 526 -7.52 2.70 -24.65
C GLU A 526 -6.73 3.30 -23.45
N TYR A 527 -5.56 2.74 -23.11
CA TYR A 527 -4.69 3.32 -22.09
C TYR A 527 -4.26 4.75 -22.44
N GLU A 528 -3.85 5.02 -23.66
CA GLU A 528 -3.43 6.35 -24.10
C GLU A 528 -4.57 7.38 -24.00
N ALA A 529 -5.79 6.97 -24.31
CA ALA A 529 -6.97 7.81 -24.14
C ALA A 529 -7.25 8.12 -22.67
N LEU A 530 -7.25 7.10 -21.80
CA LEU A 530 -7.41 7.27 -20.34
C LEU A 530 -6.27 8.07 -19.72
N ALA A 531 -5.02 7.81 -20.07
CA ALA A 531 -3.87 8.54 -19.60
C ALA A 531 -3.97 10.04 -19.93
N THR A 532 -4.49 10.36 -21.12
CA THR A 532 -4.76 11.76 -21.52
C THR A 532 -5.87 12.37 -20.68
N GLU A 533 -6.97 11.65 -20.46
CA GLU A 533 -8.10 12.09 -19.64
C GLU A 533 -7.68 12.34 -18.19
N LEU A 534 -6.91 11.42 -17.61
CA LEU A 534 -6.44 11.46 -16.23
C LEU A 534 -5.32 12.50 -15.99
N GLY A 535 -4.70 13.02 -17.05
CA GLY A 535 -3.59 13.96 -16.95
C GLY A 535 -2.25 13.31 -16.63
N VAL A 536 -2.07 12.04 -17.01
CA VAL A 536 -0.81 11.32 -16.87
C VAL A 536 0.27 11.96 -17.74
N ALA A 537 1.41 12.27 -17.15
CA ALA A 537 2.54 12.88 -17.85
C ALA A 537 3.33 11.84 -18.66
N ALA A 538 3.67 12.18 -19.90
CA ALA A 538 4.61 11.40 -20.68
C ALA A 538 6.04 11.61 -20.14
N LEU A 539 6.64 10.56 -19.60
CA LEU A 539 8.02 10.58 -19.13
C LEU A 539 8.99 10.14 -20.21
N PRO A 540 10.23 10.68 -20.24
CA PRO A 540 11.27 10.23 -21.17
C PRO A 540 11.54 8.72 -21.04
N ALA A 541 11.84 8.04 -22.13
CA ALA A 541 12.20 6.62 -22.11
C ALA A 541 13.41 6.28 -21.21
N SER A 542 14.25 7.27 -20.93
CA SER A 542 15.40 7.15 -20.02
C SER A 542 15.07 7.40 -18.56
N TYR A 543 13.82 7.76 -18.24
CA TYR A 543 13.41 8.01 -16.85
C TYR A 543 13.42 6.71 -16.06
N SER A 544 14.00 6.76 -14.86
CA SER A 544 14.00 5.68 -13.89
C SER A 544 13.66 6.25 -12.51
N PRO A 545 12.62 5.74 -11.83
CA PRO A 545 12.25 6.18 -10.48
C PRO A 545 13.43 6.11 -9.51
N VAL A 546 14.16 4.99 -9.52
CA VAL A 546 15.34 4.79 -8.66
C VAL A 546 16.41 5.84 -8.92
N THR A 547 16.75 6.07 -10.18
CA THR A 547 17.73 7.11 -10.56
C THR A 547 17.25 8.50 -10.12
N GLN A 548 15.95 8.79 -10.25
CA GLN A 548 15.39 10.08 -9.85
C GLN A 548 15.45 10.28 -8.33
N ILE A 549 15.17 9.24 -7.54
CA ILE A 549 15.35 9.28 -6.08
C ILE A 549 16.79 9.66 -5.71
N TRP A 550 17.78 9.02 -6.33
CA TRP A 550 19.19 9.33 -6.12
C TRP A 550 19.57 10.76 -6.53
N LEU A 551 19.07 11.22 -7.66
CA LEU A 551 19.30 12.60 -8.11
C LEU A 551 18.67 13.62 -7.15
N ASN A 552 17.42 13.40 -6.74
CA ASN A 552 16.76 14.27 -5.78
C ASN A 552 17.48 14.29 -4.43
N SER A 553 17.99 13.13 -3.97
CA SER A 553 18.82 13.03 -2.77
C SER A 553 20.07 13.89 -2.86
N LEU A 554 20.80 13.76 -3.97
CA LEU A 554 22.04 14.50 -4.18
C LEU A 554 21.81 16.02 -4.25
N TYR A 555 20.76 16.47 -4.98
CA TYR A 555 20.54 17.89 -5.22
C TYR A 555 19.83 18.60 -4.06
N LYS A 556 18.86 17.94 -3.42
CA LYS A 556 18.06 18.56 -2.35
C LYS A 556 18.72 18.41 -0.98
N HIS A 557 19.43 17.31 -0.75
CA HIS A 557 20.06 16.96 0.54
C HIS A 557 21.51 16.50 0.40
N PRO A 558 22.41 17.33 -0.15
CA PRO A 558 23.77 16.93 -0.48
C PRO A 558 24.57 16.43 0.74
N VAL A 559 24.35 17.01 1.91
CA VAL A 559 25.02 16.58 3.16
C VAL A 559 24.52 15.21 3.62
N GLY A 560 23.22 14.97 3.55
CA GLY A 560 22.61 13.67 3.83
C GLY A 560 23.09 12.61 2.86
N PHE A 561 23.10 12.93 1.55
CA PHE A 561 23.62 12.06 0.48
C PHE A 561 25.08 11.68 0.72
N VAL A 562 25.95 12.65 1.07
CA VAL A 562 27.36 12.38 1.38
C VAL A 562 27.52 11.52 2.62
N LYS A 563 26.72 11.74 3.67
CA LYS A 563 26.73 10.89 4.87
C LYS A 563 26.34 9.45 4.55
N MET A 564 25.31 9.28 3.73
CA MET A 564 24.82 7.98 3.28
C MET A 564 25.86 7.24 2.44
N THR A 565 26.39 7.89 1.40
CA THR A 565 27.41 7.32 0.51
C THR A 565 28.76 7.12 1.20
N ALA A 566 29.14 7.98 2.14
CA ALA A 566 30.35 7.80 2.94
C ALA A 566 30.21 6.62 3.92
N GLY A 567 29.03 6.41 4.50
CA GLY A 567 28.71 5.19 5.24
C GLY A 567 28.93 3.95 4.39
N MET A 568 28.36 3.90 3.18
CA MET A 568 28.51 2.80 2.22
C MET A 568 29.97 2.56 1.82
N ALA A 569 30.74 3.62 1.60
CA ALA A 569 32.13 3.52 1.15
C ALA A 569 33.10 3.17 2.26
N PHE A 570 32.86 3.63 3.50
CA PHE A 570 33.67 3.29 4.68
C PHE A 570 33.67 1.77 4.92
N ASP A 571 32.61 1.11 4.54
CA ASP A 571 32.38 -0.32 4.69
C ASP A 571 33.09 -1.16 3.66
N ALA A 572 33.15 -0.66 2.42
CA ALA A 572 33.81 -1.37 1.34
C ALA A 572 35.35 -1.32 1.45
N SER A 573 35.91 -0.22 1.94
CA SER A 573 37.36 -0.07 2.28
C SER A 573 37.62 1.32 2.91
N PRO A 574 38.20 1.39 4.13
CA PRO A 574 38.58 2.66 4.76
C PRO A 574 39.52 3.53 3.90
N ALA A 575 40.38 2.89 3.09
CA ALA A 575 41.30 3.60 2.20
C ALA A 575 40.62 4.23 0.98
N ILE A 576 39.59 3.57 0.44
CA ILE A 576 38.80 4.09 -0.70
C ILE A 576 37.90 5.24 -0.22
N THR A 577 37.44 5.21 1.01
CA THR A 577 36.57 6.24 1.60
C THR A 577 37.25 7.57 1.75
N VAL A 578 38.49 7.59 2.22
CA VAL A 578 39.27 8.83 2.31
C VAL A 578 39.52 9.41 0.92
N ALA A 579 39.80 8.58 -0.08
CA ALA A 579 39.99 9.01 -1.46
C ALA A 579 38.68 9.52 -2.10
N ALA A 580 37.53 8.88 -1.82
CA ALA A 580 36.22 9.29 -2.31
C ALA A 580 35.72 10.59 -1.65
N LEU A 581 35.88 10.74 -0.33
CA LEU A 581 35.58 11.98 0.39
C LEU A 581 36.41 13.15 -0.10
N VAL A 582 37.70 12.94 -0.33
CA VAL A 582 38.61 13.94 -0.92
C VAL A 582 38.18 14.25 -2.36
N GLY A 583 37.75 13.27 -3.15
CA GLY A 583 37.23 13.46 -4.50
C GLY A 583 35.93 14.27 -4.54
N VAL A 584 34.99 13.98 -3.66
CA VAL A 584 33.70 14.71 -3.56
C VAL A 584 33.91 16.13 -3.04
N LEU A 585 34.81 16.34 -2.08
CA LEU A 585 35.15 17.68 -1.58
C LEU A 585 35.92 18.52 -2.62
N LEU A 586 36.66 17.88 -3.51
CA LEU A 586 37.44 18.58 -4.56
C LEU A 586 36.64 18.76 -5.86
N ALA A 587 35.58 17.99 -6.10
CA ALA A 587 34.77 18.08 -7.32
C ALA A 587 34.20 19.48 -7.63
N PRO A 588 33.67 20.24 -6.63
CA PRO A 588 33.23 21.62 -6.85
C PRO A 588 34.38 22.55 -7.25
N PHE A 589 35.58 22.36 -6.64
CA PHE A 589 36.76 23.17 -6.96
C PHE A 589 37.34 22.84 -8.33
N ILE A 590 37.25 21.57 -8.74
CA ILE A 590 37.63 21.14 -10.10
C ILE A 590 36.64 21.68 -11.14
N GLY A 591 35.37 21.66 -10.87
CA GLY A 591 34.32 22.26 -11.71
C GLY A 591 34.49 23.76 -11.87
N ILE A 592 34.75 24.49 -10.79
CA ILE A 592 35.03 25.93 -10.80
C ILE A 592 36.36 26.20 -11.57
N GLY A 593 37.39 25.39 -11.33
CA GLY A 593 38.66 25.50 -12.04
C GLY A 593 38.52 25.28 -13.55
N LEU A 594 37.69 24.35 -13.99
CA LEU A 594 37.42 24.11 -15.43
C LEU A 594 36.58 25.23 -16.07
N VAL A 595 35.63 25.80 -15.36
CA VAL A 595 34.86 26.96 -15.84
C VAL A 595 35.73 28.21 -15.92
N VAL A 596 36.59 28.46 -14.94
CA VAL A 596 37.54 29.57 -14.96
C VAL A 596 38.57 29.38 -16.11
N ARG A 597 39.07 28.17 -16.30
CA ARG A 597 40.02 27.86 -17.39
C ARG A 597 39.38 27.95 -18.79
N ARG A 598 38.09 27.64 -18.93
CA ARG A 598 37.34 27.87 -20.16
C ARG A 598 37.15 29.37 -20.47
N ARG A 599 36.82 30.18 -19.44
CA ARG A 599 36.69 31.64 -19.61
C ARG A 599 38.04 32.31 -19.93
N TRP A 600 39.15 31.82 -19.38
CA TRP A 600 40.48 32.36 -19.72
C TRP A 600 40.93 32.01 -21.16
N ARG A 601 40.52 30.84 -21.67
CA ARG A 601 40.82 30.47 -23.07
C ARG A 601 39.93 31.16 -24.09
N SER A 602 38.74 31.60 -23.71
CA SER A 602 37.87 32.39 -24.60
C SER A 602 38.13 33.90 -24.56
N GLY A 603 38.91 34.40 -23.58
CA GLY A 603 39.27 35.80 -23.45
C GLY A 603 40.64 36.18 -24.07
N SER A 604 41.39 35.21 -24.62
CA SER A 604 42.68 35.46 -25.27
C SER A 604 42.67 35.33 -26.81
N ALA A 605 41.46 35.37 -27.40
CA ALA A 605 41.22 35.37 -28.84
C ALA A 605 40.34 36.56 -29.25
N ALA A 606 40.64 37.77 -28.71
CA ALA A 606 40.13 39.05 -29.20
C ALA A 606 41.28 40.04 -29.31
#